data_c00398a2449d01a2a2c12ec467e01530
#
_entry.id   c00398a2449d01a2a2c12ec467e01530
#
_cell.length_a   1.000
_cell.length_b   1.000
_cell.length_c   1.000
_cell.angle_alpha   90.00
_cell.angle_beta   90.00
_cell.angle_gamma   90.00
#
_symmetry.space_group_name_H-M   'P 1'
#
loop_
_entity.id
_entity.type
_entity.pdbx_description
1 polymer ?
#
loop_
_entity_poly.entity_id
_entity_poly.type
_entity_poly.pdbx_seq_one_letter_code
_entity_poly.pdbx_strand_id
1 'polypeptide(L)'
;MAEREIIMAKVYAFLADGLEEVECLAVVDVLRRSGVEVTLVSVTGDRKVTGSHGIELGTDALFEDVNPDVADVLFLPGGMPGTNNLKAHMGLRAAVECANKQGRRLAAICAAPSILGSMGLLKGRTATCYPGFEDQLTGVSYTSQGVVTDGNITTGRGLGFALDMGLELIRLLQGPQQAQKIAAAIQYHWK
;
A
#
# COMPACT_ATOMS: atom_id res chain seq x y z
N MET A 1 -10.48 10.80 34.58
CA MET A 1 -9.46 10.31 33.62
C MET A 1 -10.08 10.52 32.24
N ALA A 2 -9.52 11.42 31.42
CA ALA A 2 -10.02 11.66 30.09
C ALA A 2 -9.80 10.40 29.24
N GLU A 3 -10.87 9.81 28.72
CA GLU A 3 -10.78 8.80 27.68
C GLU A 3 -10.03 9.43 26.51
N ARG A 4 -8.82 8.91 26.22
CA ARG A 4 -8.17 9.23 24.95
C ARG A 4 -9.06 8.64 23.88
N GLU A 5 -9.72 9.51 23.09
CA GLU A 5 -10.26 9.08 21.79
C GLU A 5 -9.17 8.31 21.06
N ILE A 6 -9.40 7.02 20.85
CA ILE A 6 -8.53 6.20 20.02
C ILE A 6 -8.80 6.66 18.60
N ILE A 7 -7.98 7.59 18.10
CA ILE A 7 -8.00 7.98 16.70
C ILE A 7 -7.59 6.72 15.93
N MET A 8 -8.55 6.11 15.24
CA MET A 8 -8.28 4.93 14.39
C MET A 8 -7.45 5.38 13.19
N ALA A 9 -6.35 4.68 12.96
CA ALA A 9 -5.52 4.93 11.78
C ALA A 9 -6.32 4.65 10.51
N LYS A 10 -6.12 5.51 9.48
CA LYS A 10 -6.80 5.44 8.19
C LYS A 10 -5.84 5.05 7.08
N VAL A 11 -6.25 4.10 6.26
CA VAL A 11 -5.50 3.66 5.08
C VAL A 11 -6.38 3.75 3.85
N TYR A 12 -5.88 4.38 2.80
CA TYR A 12 -6.50 4.33 1.48
C TYR A 12 -5.71 3.39 0.59
N ALA A 13 -6.37 2.33 0.11
CA ALA A 13 -5.85 1.42 -0.90
C ALA A 13 -6.42 1.82 -2.26
N PHE A 14 -5.55 2.20 -3.20
CA PHE A 14 -5.97 2.70 -4.52
C PHE A 14 -5.98 1.58 -5.54
N LEU A 15 -7.13 1.34 -6.17
CA LEU A 15 -7.38 0.26 -7.10
C LEU A 15 -7.58 0.80 -8.52
N ALA A 16 -6.96 0.12 -9.47
CA ALA A 16 -7.15 0.34 -10.90
C ALA A 16 -7.33 -1.02 -11.61
N ASP A 17 -7.97 -1.03 -12.78
CA ASP A 17 -8.09 -2.24 -13.58
C ASP A 17 -6.71 -2.85 -13.86
N GLY A 18 -6.61 -4.17 -13.70
CA GLY A 18 -5.38 -4.93 -13.82
C GLY A 18 -4.50 -4.93 -12.56
N LEU A 19 -5.06 -4.55 -11.38
CA LEU A 19 -4.35 -4.74 -10.10
C LEU A 19 -4.16 -6.24 -9.82
N GLU A 20 -3.19 -6.58 -8.97
CA GLU A 20 -3.06 -7.94 -8.43
C GLU A 20 -3.98 -8.06 -7.21
N GLU A 21 -4.94 -8.94 -7.29
CA GLU A 21 -6.07 -9.06 -6.35
C GLU A 21 -5.60 -9.49 -4.96
N VAL A 22 -4.72 -10.49 -4.91
CA VAL A 22 -4.26 -11.08 -3.64
C VAL A 22 -3.35 -10.09 -2.90
N GLU A 23 -2.48 -9.36 -3.60
CA GLU A 23 -1.63 -8.33 -3.00
C GLU A 23 -2.47 -7.25 -2.33
N CYS A 24 -3.53 -6.81 -3.01
CA CYS A 24 -4.45 -5.83 -2.46
C CYS A 24 -5.20 -6.37 -1.25
N LEU A 25 -5.91 -7.49 -1.44
CA LEU A 25 -6.84 -8.00 -0.45
C LEU A 25 -6.15 -8.57 0.79
N ALA A 26 -4.97 -9.19 0.67
CA ALA A 26 -4.22 -9.69 1.81
C ALA A 26 -3.78 -8.56 2.75
N VAL A 27 -3.27 -7.45 2.19
CA VAL A 27 -2.90 -6.26 2.98
C VAL A 27 -4.13 -5.66 3.63
N VAL A 28 -5.22 -5.48 2.88
CA VAL A 28 -6.47 -4.87 3.37
C VAL A 28 -7.11 -5.74 4.46
N ASP A 29 -7.16 -7.06 4.29
CA ASP A 29 -7.77 -7.97 5.26
C ASP A 29 -7.05 -7.90 6.62
N VAL A 30 -5.73 -8.01 6.65
CA VAL A 30 -5.00 -7.99 7.93
C VAL A 30 -5.07 -6.62 8.61
N LEU A 31 -5.06 -5.52 7.84
CA LEU A 31 -5.27 -4.17 8.38
C LEU A 31 -6.66 -4.03 9.01
N ARG A 32 -7.72 -4.45 8.32
CA ARG A 32 -9.09 -4.42 8.85
C ARG A 32 -9.26 -5.30 10.09
N ARG A 33 -8.61 -6.46 10.15
CA ARG A 33 -8.55 -7.32 11.36
C ARG A 33 -7.92 -6.62 12.54
N SER A 34 -6.97 -5.72 12.33
CA SER A 34 -6.34 -4.96 13.41
C SER A 34 -7.16 -3.78 13.91
N GLY A 35 -8.30 -3.48 13.27
CA GLY A 35 -9.13 -2.32 13.57
C GLY A 35 -8.72 -1.04 12.84
N VAL A 36 -7.80 -1.12 11.86
CA VAL A 36 -7.47 0.02 10.98
C VAL A 36 -8.65 0.27 10.04
N GLU A 37 -9.04 1.54 9.90
CA GLU A 37 -10.04 1.97 8.91
C GLU A 37 -9.42 1.94 7.51
N VAL A 38 -9.80 0.96 6.69
CA VAL A 38 -9.28 0.83 5.32
C VAL A 38 -10.40 1.10 4.33
N THR A 39 -10.17 2.07 3.45
CA THR A 39 -11.05 2.41 2.32
C THR A 39 -10.43 1.94 1.01
N LEU A 40 -11.14 1.12 0.27
CA LEU A 40 -10.81 0.74 -1.10
C LEU A 40 -11.26 1.88 -2.03
N VAL A 41 -10.32 2.52 -2.70
CA VAL A 41 -10.57 3.70 -3.54
C VAL A 41 -10.30 3.37 -4.99
N SER A 42 -11.32 3.40 -5.84
CA SER A 42 -11.15 3.24 -7.29
C SER A 42 -10.64 4.54 -7.92
N VAL A 43 -9.68 4.40 -8.84
CA VAL A 43 -9.21 5.51 -9.69
C VAL A 43 -9.74 5.41 -11.13
N THR A 44 -10.69 4.48 -11.40
CA THR A 44 -11.20 4.23 -12.77
C THR A 44 -12.42 5.06 -13.12
N GLY A 45 -13.04 5.72 -12.13
CA GLY A 45 -14.36 6.36 -12.28
C GLY A 45 -15.54 5.39 -12.13
N ASP A 46 -15.28 4.09 -11.91
CA ASP A 46 -16.29 3.07 -11.59
C ASP A 46 -15.96 2.44 -10.23
N ARG A 47 -16.99 2.08 -9.46
CA ARG A 47 -16.81 1.35 -8.18
C ARG A 47 -16.48 -0.13 -8.36
N LYS A 48 -16.55 -0.63 -9.57
CA LYS A 48 -16.05 -1.95 -9.95
C LYS A 48 -14.68 -1.84 -10.58
N VAL A 49 -13.76 -2.66 -10.12
CA VAL A 49 -12.42 -2.76 -10.65
C VAL A 49 -12.14 -4.23 -10.95
N THR A 50 -11.62 -4.51 -12.13
CA THR A 50 -11.27 -5.88 -12.54
C THR A 50 -9.78 -6.10 -12.37
N GLY A 51 -9.41 -7.11 -11.59
CA GLY A 51 -8.02 -7.47 -11.36
C GLY A 51 -7.36 -8.16 -12.56
N SER A 52 -6.05 -8.38 -12.45
CA SER A 52 -5.23 -8.99 -13.51
C SER A 52 -5.59 -10.46 -13.80
N HIS A 53 -6.28 -11.11 -12.87
CA HIS A 53 -6.76 -12.51 -13.02
C HIS A 53 -8.27 -12.59 -13.24
N GLY A 54 -8.91 -11.47 -13.60
CA GLY A 54 -10.32 -11.43 -13.97
C GLY A 54 -11.30 -11.45 -12.79
N ILE A 55 -10.82 -11.21 -11.57
CA ILE A 55 -11.67 -11.11 -10.39
C ILE A 55 -12.18 -9.68 -10.26
N GLU A 56 -13.51 -9.50 -10.24
CA GLU A 56 -14.13 -8.19 -9.99
C GLU A 56 -14.13 -7.87 -8.49
N LEU A 57 -13.69 -6.66 -8.16
CA LEU A 57 -13.69 -6.12 -6.81
C LEU A 57 -14.59 -4.90 -6.74
N GLY A 58 -15.48 -4.86 -5.73
CA GLY A 58 -16.20 -3.65 -5.36
C GLY A 58 -15.32 -2.73 -4.52
N THR A 59 -15.36 -1.43 -4.78
CA THR A 59 -14.65 -0.42 -4.00
C THR A 59 -15.59 0.38 -3.10
N ASP A 60 -15.05 0.91 -2.01
CA ASP A 60 -15.81 1.67 -1.02
C ASP A 60 -16.08 3.10 -1.49
N ALA A 61 -15.21 3.67 -2.33
CA ALA A 61 -15.29 5.04 -2.84
C ALA A 61 -14.62 5.19 -4.21
N LEU A 62 -14.96 6.28 -4.92
CA LEU A 62 -14.17 6.77 -6.04
C LEU A 62 -13.10 7.74 -5.55
N PHE A 63 -12.06 7.98 -6.35
CA PHE A 63 -10.98 8.90 -6.00
C PHE A 63 -11.52 10.33 -5.76
N GLU A 64 -12.51 10.73 -6.55
CA GLU A 64 -13.13 12.05 -6.49
C GLU A 64 -13.96 12.25 -5.21
N ASP A 65 -14.37 11.16 -4.56
CA ASP A 65 -15.23 11.18 -3.35
C ASP A 65 -14.40 11.25 -2.05
N VAL A 66 -13.06 11.10 -2.11
CA VAL A 66 -12.21 11.03 -0.92
C VAL A 66 -11.25 12.21 -0.85
N ASN A 67 -10.87 12.54 0.38
CA ASN A 67 -9.74 13.45 0.63
C ASN A 67 -8.51 12.63 1.05
N PRO A 68 -7.50 12.45 0.17
CA PRO A 68 -6.30 11.68 0.53
C PRO A 68 -5.50 12.26 1.70
N ASP A 69 -5.71 13.52 2.06
CA ASP A 69 -4.95 14.18 3.12
C ASP A 69 -5.33 13.71 4.54
N VAL A 70 -6.46 13.01 4.69
CA VAL A 70 -6.87 12.46 5.99
C VAL A 70 -6.32 11.05 6.25
N ALA A 71 -5.71 10.39 5.25
CA ALA A 71 -5.17 9.05 5.40
C ALA A 71 -3.76 9.07 6.00
N ASP A 72 -3.51 8.19 6.95
CA ASP A 72 -2.19 7.97 7.54
C ASP A 72 -1.26 7.19 6.59
N VAL A 73 -1.86 6.33 5.73
CA VAL A 73 -1.15 5.53 4.74
C VAL A 73 -1.88 5.58 3.39
N LEU A 74 -1.12 5.82 2.33
CA LEU A 74 -1.55 5.59 0.95
C LEU A 74 -0.92 4.29 0.46
N PHE A 75 -1.75 3.29 0.13
CA PHE A 75 -1.30 1.97 -0.31
C PHE A 75 -1.57 1.76 -1.80
N LEU A 76 -0.53 1.34 -2.52
CA LEU A 76 -0.52 1.07 -3.96
C LEU A 76 -0.26 -0.43 -4.16
N PRO A 77 -1.28 -1.26 -4.47
CA PRO A 77 -1.09 -2.64 -4.85
C PRO A 77 -0.40 -2.74 -6.22
N GLY A 78 0.20 -3.90 -6.48
CA GLY A 78 0.83 -4.18 -7.77
C GLY A 78 -0.14 -4.72 -8.82
N GLY A 79 0.40 -5.54 -9.70
CA GLY A 79 -0.31 -6.06 -10.88
C GLY A 79 -0.13 -5.18 -12.12
N MET A 80 -0.20 -5.85 -13.29
CA MET A 80 -0.13 -5.18 -14.58
C MET A 80 -1.40 -5.50 -15.39
N PRO A 81 -2.02 -4.52 -16.04
CA PRO A 81 -1.60 -3.13 -16.20
C PRO A 81 -1.99 -2.18 -15.04
N GLY A 82 -2.51 -2.67 -13.91
CA GLY A 82 -2.98 -1.87 -12.79
C GLY A 82 -1.97 -0.82 -12.31
N THR A 83 -0.69 -1.22 -12.16
CA THR A 83 0.40 -0.29 -11.80
C THR A 83 0.54 0.86 -12.80
N ASN A 84 0.42 0.59 -14.11
CA ASN A 84 0.48 1.64 -15.15
C ASN A 84 -0.72 2.57 -15.06
N ASN A 85 -1.92 2.03 -14.79
CA ASN A 85 -3.14 2.81 -14.63
C ASN A 85 -3.06 3.72 -13.40
N LEU A 86 -2.59 3.21 -12.26
CA LEU A 86 -2.31 4.03 -11.07
C LEU A 86 -1.26 5.12 -11.36
N LYS A 87 -0.18 4.76 -12.06
CA LYS A 87 0.90 5.70 -12.43
C LYS A 87 0.42 6.81 -13.35
N ALA A 88 -0.55 6.54 -14.22
CA ALA A 88 -1.13 7.52 -15.15
C ALA A 88 -2.10 8.49 -14.46
N HIS A 89 -2.65 8.13 -13.30
CA HIS A 89 -3.68 8.93 -12.61
C HIS A 89 -3.05 10.15 -11.92
N MET A 90 -3.22 11.33 -12.51
CA MET A 90 -2.55 12.58 -12.08
C MET A 90 -2.94 12.99 -10.65
N GLY A 91 -4.21 12.86 -10.27
CA GLY A 91 -4.69 13.17 -8.93
C GLY A 91 -4.03 12.28 -7.86
N LEU A 92 -3.90 10.98 -8.13
CA LEU A 92 -3.22 10.05 -7.23
C LEU A 92 -1.73 10.41 -7.08
N ARG A 93 -1.05 10.77 -8.18
CA ARG A 93 0.35 11.20 -8.13
C ARG A 93 0.51 12.45 -7.26
N ALA A 94 -0.37 13.43 -7.41
CA ALA A 94 -0.37 14.64 -6.57
C ALA A 94 -0.60 14.30 -5.09
N ALA A 95 -1.53 13.39 -4.78
CA ALA A 95 -1.80 12.94 -3.42
C ALA A 95 -0.58 12.22 -2.80
N VAL A 96 0.08 11.33 -3.56
CA VAL A 96 1.30 10.63 -3.15
C VAL A 96 2.44 11.61 -2.87
N GLU A 97 2.65 12.60 -3.73
CA GLU A 97 3.67 13.63 -3.54
C GLU A 97 3.39 14.49 -2.29
N CYS A 98 2.13 14.90 -2.11
CA CYS A 98 1.68 15.66 -0.94
C CYS A 98 1.89 14.86 0.35
N ALA A 99 1.47 13.60 0.38
CA ALA A 99 1.65 12.70 1.53
C ALA A 99 3.13 12.55 1.89
N ASN A 100 4.01 12.36 0.88
CA ASN A 100 5.45 12.26 1.12
C ASN A 100 6.04 13.55 1.72
N LYS A 101 5.67 14.72 1.18
CA LYS A 101 6.12 16.03 1.71
C LYS A 101 5.68 16.26 3.15
N GLN A 102 4.54 15.71 3.54
CA GLN A 102 4.00 15.79 4.90
C GLN A 102 4.55 14.70 5.84
N GLY A 103 5.41 13.80 5.33
CA GLY A 103 5.95 12.69 6.11
C GLY A 103 4.92 11.58 6.39
N ARG A 104 3.75 11.60 5.74
CA ARG A 104 2.76 10.52 5.82
C ARG A 104 3.26 9.27 5.12
N ARG A 105 2.76 8.12 5.56
CA ARG A 105 3.27 6.85 5.05
C ARG A 105 2.78 6.54 3.65
N LEU A 106 3.69 6.00 2.85
CA LEU A 106 3.42 5.40 1.54
C LEU A 106 3.76 3.93 1.60
N ALA A 107 2.92 3.10 1.00
CA ALA A 107 3.16 1.68 0.86
C ALA A 107 2.93 1.25 -0.59
N ALA A 108 3.84 0.46 -1.16
CA ALA A 108 3.74 -0.01 -2.54
C ALA A 108 4.34 -1.42 -2.65
N ILE A 109 3.67 -2.32 -3.38
CA ILE A 109 4.12 -3.72 -3.50
C ILE A 109 4.28 -4.13 -4.96
N CYS A 110 5.16 -5.11 -5.21
CA CYS A 110 5.35 -5.75 -6.51
C CYS A 110 5.87 -4.78 -7.58
N ALA A 111 5.07 -4.48 -8.60
CA ALA A 111 5.39 -3.48 -9.63
C ALA A 111 5.18 -2.03 -9.14
N ALA A 112 4.32 -1.80 -8.15
CA ALA A 112 3.92 -0.46 -7.72
C ALA A 112 5.05 0.41 -7.12
N PRO A 113 6.14 -0.10 -6.50
CA PRO A 113 7.29 0.72 -6.14
C PRO A 113 7.86 1.53 -7.31
N SER A 114 7.68 1.06 -8.57
CA SER A 114 8.08 1.80 -9.77
C SER A 114 7.34 3.12 -9.94
N ILE A 115 6.13 3.27 -9.38
CA ILE A 115 5.40 4.55 -9.34
C ILE A 115 6.20 5.55 -8.52
N LEU A 116 6.58 5.16 -7.28
CA LEU A 116 7.36 6.00 -6.37
C LEU A 116 8.75 6.29 -6.93
N GLY A 117 9.39 5.29 -7.57
CA GLY A 117 10.68 5.45 -8.27
C GLY A 117 10.60 6.50 -9.38
N SER A 118 9.58 6.43 -10.24
CA SER A 118 9.38 7.40 -11.33
C SER A 118 9.10 8.83 -10.85
N MET A 119 8.66 8.99 -9.60
CA MET A 119 8.46 10.29 -8.95
C MET A 119 9.71 10.77 -8.19
N GLY A 120 10.79 10.00 -8.18
CA GLY A 120 12.03 10.31 -7.46
C GLY A 120 11.93 10.17 -5.93
N LEU A 121 10.84 9.62 -5.40
CA LEU A 121 10.58 9.54 -3.96
C LEU A 121 11.43 8.49 -3.25
N LEU A 122 12.00 7.55 -4.01
CA LEU A 122 12.86 6.47 -3.50
C LEU A 122 14.36 6.81 -3.59
N LYS A 123 14.74 7.95 -4.15
CA LYS A 123 16.15 8.31 -4.32
C LYS A 123 16.89 8.38 -2.98
N GLY A 124 18.00 7.65 -2.86
CA GLY A 124 18.82 7.58 -1.65
C GLY A 124 18.23 6.69 -0.55
N ARG A 125 17.13 5.98 -0.81
CA ARG A 125 16.50 5.04 0.12
C ARG A 125 16.83 3.60 -0.21
N THR A 126 16.62 2.71 0.76
CA THR A 126 16.59 1.27 0.55
C THR A 126 15.16 0.85 0.19
N ALA A 127 15.00 0.07 -0.88
CA ALA A 127 13.69 -0.40 -1.31
C ALA A 127 13.78 -1.76 -2.02
N THR A 128 12.61 -2.41 -2.14
CA THR A 128 12.41 -3.63 -2.91
C THR A 128 11.28 -3.44 -3.92
N CYS A 129 11.25 -4.30 -4.93
CA CYS A 129 10.17 -4.40 -5.91
C CYS A 129 10.12 -5.81 -6.50
N TYR A 130 9.15 -6.05 -7.37
CA TYR A 130 9.08 -7.29 -8.13
C TYR A 130 10.30 -7.40 -9.07
N PRO A 131 10.91 -8.60 -9.21
CA PRO A 131 12.04 -8.81 -10.12
C PRO A 131 11.75 -8.33 -11.55
N GLY A 132 12.68 -7.55 -12.11
CA GLY A 132 12.52 -6.92 -13.43
C GLY A 132 12.01 -5.49 -13.41
N PHE A 133 11.70 -4.91 -12.22
CA PHE A 133 11.32 -3.49 -12.07
C PHE A 133 12.43 -2.64 -11.44
N GLU A 134 13.59 -3.22 -11.13
CA GLU A 134 14.70 -2.57 -10.44
C GLU A 134 15.20 -1.32 -11.17
N ASP A 135 15.27 -1.37 -12.49
CA ASP A 135 15.74 -0.25 -13.33
C ASP A 135 14.82 0.98 -13.26
N GLN A 136 13.57 0.80 -12.81
CA GLN A 136 12.64 1.90 -12.61
C GLN A 136 12.78 2.58 -11.23
N LEU A 137 13.64 2.03 -10.35
CA LEU A 137 13.93 2.56 -9.02
C LEU A 137 15.26 3.35 -9.03
N THR A 138 15.32 4.42 -9.81
CA THR A 138 16.54 5.18 -10.01
C THR A 138 17.09 5.77 -8.70
N GLY A 139 18.38 5.48 -8.41
CA GLY A 139 19.07 6.01 -7.24
C GLY A 139 18.70 5.34 -5.92
N VAL A 140 18.13 4.13 -5.98
CA VAL A 140 17.75 3.30 -4.85
C VAL A 140 18.85 2.31 -4.47
N SER A 141 19.05 2.06 -3.18
CA SER A 141 19.75 0.88 -2.69
C SER A 141 18.78 -0.31 -2.74
N TYR A 142 18.76 -1.02 -3.90
CA TYR A 142 17.86 -2.16 -4.07
C TYR A 142 18.27 -3.33 -3.17
N THR A 143 17.26 -4.00 -2.61
CA THR A 143 17.42 -5.26 -1.88
C THR A 143 16.34 -6.26 -2.30
N SER A 144 16.66 -7.55 -2.24
CA SER A 144 15.71 -8.64 -2.50
C SER A 144 14.88 -9.05 -1.27
N GLN A 145 14.92 -8.28 -0.18
CA GLN A 145 14.07 -8.54 0.99
C GLN A 145 12.59 -8.48 0.63
N GLY A 146 11.78 -9.26 1.34
CA GLY A 146 10.35 -9.35 1.08
C GLY A 146 9.60 -8.05 1.33
N VAL A 147 9.91 -7.37 2.44
CA VAL A 147 9.36 -6.06 2.82
C VAL A 147 10.48 -5.18 3.35
N VAL A 148 10.50 -3.93 2.95
CA VAL A 148 11.49 -2.93 3.37
C VAL A 148 10.77 -1.65 3.74
N THR A 149 11.03 -1.14 4.94
CA THR A 149 10.61 0.20 5.36
C THR A 149 11.83 1.10 5.50
N ASP A 150 11.84 2.22 4.77
CA ASP A 150 12.85 3.27 4.89
C ASP A 150 12.14 4.62 5.06
N GLY A 151 12.30 5.19 6.25
CA GLY A 151 11.59 6.41 6.65
C GLY A 151 10.07 6.23 6.65
N ASN A 152 9.38 7.00 5.82
CA ASN A 152 7.94 6.94 5.68
C ASN A 152 7.45 6.03 4.53
N ILE A 153 8.35 5.34 3.82
CA ILE A 153 7.99 4.50 2.66
C ILE A 153 8.24 3.03 2.99
N THR A 154 7.21 2.20 2.77
CA THR A 154 7.29 0.75 2.85
C THR A 154 7.11 0.16 1.46
N THR A 155 8.05 -0.68 1.03
CA THR A 155 7.98 -1.39 -0.24
C THR A 155 7.93 -2.89 -0.02
N GLY A 156 7.18 -3.62 -0.85
CA GLY A 156 7.04 -5.07 -0.83
C GLY A 156 7.44 -5.69 -2.16
N ARG A 157 8.04 -6.89 -2.11
CA ARG A 157 8.59 -7.54 -3.29
C ARG A 157 7.53 -8.14 -4.21
N GLY A 158 6.42 -8.60 -3.67
CA GLY A 158 5.36 -9.21 -4.46
C GLY A 158 4.40 -10.04 -3.62
N LEU A 159 3.49 -10.74 -4.28
CA LEU A 159 2.36 -11.47 -3.70
C LEU A 159 2.74 -12.31 -2.47
N GLY A 160 3.82 -13.07 -2.53
CA GLY A 160 4.25 -13.93 -1.42
C GLY A 160 4.59 -13.18 -0.13
N PHE A 161 4.70 -11.84 -0.16
CA PHE A 161 5.02 -10.97 0.97
C PHE A 161 3.87 -10.00 1.31
N ALA A 162 2.67 -10.22 0.75
CA ALA A 162 1.55 -9.32 0.99
C ALA A 162 1.08 -9.33 2.45
N LEU A 163 1.06 -10.50 3.11
CA LEU A 163 0.76 -10.60 4.53
C LEU A 163 1.84 -9.91 5.38
N ASP A 164 3.13 -10.10 5.05
CA ASP A 164 4.22 -9.42 5.74
C ASP A 164 4.10 -7.90 5.63
N MET A 165 3.73 -7.38 4.44
CA MET A 165 3.51 -5.95 4.25
C MET A 165 2.36 -5.43 5.12
N GLY A 166 1.23 -6.12 5.14
CA GLY A 166 0.10 -5.75 5.99
C GLY A 166 0.47 -5.73 7.47
N LEU A 167 1.18 -6.76 7.94
CA LEU A 167 1.66 -6.87 9.32
C LEU A 167 2.71 -5.79 9.66
N GLU A 168 3.60 -5.47 8.72
CA GLU A 168 4.55 -4.36 8.89
C GLU A 168 3.82 -3.02 9.02
N LEU A 169 2.79 -2.76 8.22
CA LEU A 169 1.98 -1.56 8.35
C LEU A 169 1.26 -1.50 9.70
N ILE A 170 0.73 -2.62 10.20
CA ILE A 170 0.16 -2.70 11.55
C ILE A 170 1.23 -2.37 12.61
N ARG A 171 2.43 -2.95 12.47
CA ARG A 171 3.56 -2.65 13.38
C ARG A 171 3.88 -1.16 13.43
N LEU A 172 3.85 -0.49 12.28
CA LEU A 172 4.15 0.93 12.16
C LEU A 172 3.04 1.84 12.70
N LEU A 173 1.78 1.40 12.61
CA LEU A 173 0.61 2.19 13.03
C LEU A 173 0.20 1.93 14.48
N GLN A 174 0.31 0.69 14.96
CA GLN A 174 -0.27 0.24 16.22
C GLN A 174 0.76 -0.44 17.15
N GLY A 175 1.98 -0.64 16.67
CA GLY A 175 3.06 -1.28 17.44
C GLY A 175 3.21 -2.78 17.20
N PRO A 176 4.36 -3.35 17.62
CA PRO A 176 4.73 -4.73 17.32
C PRO A 176 3.80 -5.76 17.98
N GLN A 177 3.27 -5.47 19.16
CA GLN A 177 2.37 -6.39 19.88
C GLN A 177 1.08 -6.64 19.10
N GLN A 178 0.51 -5.59 18.47
CA GLN A 178 -0.70 -5.73 17.67
C GLN A 178 -0.42 -6.53 16.39
N ALA A 179 0.71 -6.29 15.72
CA ALA A 179 1.11 -7.06 14.55
C ALA A 179 1.26 -8.55 14.88
N GLN A 180 1.94 -8.89 15.97
CA GLN A 180 2.08 -10.27 16.44
C GLN A 180 0.73 -10.92 16.79
N LYS A 181 -0.16 -10.17 17.44
CA LYS A 181 -1.52 -10.65 17.76
C LYS A 181 -2.29 -11.00 16.48
N ILE A 182 -2.22 -10.15 15.45
CA ILE A 182 -2.90 -10.42 14.18
C ILE A 182 -2.25 -11.58 13.45
N ALA A 183 -0.91 -11.66 13.38
CA ALA A 183 -0.19 -12.78 12.79
C ALA A 183 -0.61 -14.12 13.42
N ALA A 184 -0.66 -14.18 14.76
CA ALA A 184 -1.10 -15.37 15.47
C ALA A 184 -2.58 -15.72 15.17
N ALA A 185 -3.47 -14.73 15.09
CA ALA A 185 -4.88 -14.93 14.81
C ALA A 185 -5.14 -15.51 13.40
N ILE A 186 -4.30 -15.16 12.42
CA ILE A 186 -4.38 -15.71 11.06
C ILE A 186 -3.48 -16.93 10.85
N GLN A 187 -2.89 -17.48 11.92
CA GLN A 187 -1.99 -18.65 11.89
C GLN A 187 -0.77 -18.44 10.97
N TYR A 188 -0.25 -17.21 10.91
CA TYR A 188 0.89 -16.84 10.10
C TYR A 188 2.16 -16.66 10.94
N HIS A 189 3.27 -17.30 10.53
CA HIS A 189 4.56 -17.17 11.19
C HIS A 189 5.29 -15.92 10.69
N TRP A 190 4.97 -14.79 11.30
CA TRP A 190 5.64 -13.53 11.02
C TRP A 190 6.93 -13.41 11.84
N LYS A 191 8.03 -13.09 11.15
CA LYS A 191 9.39 -13.02 11.74
C LYS A 191 9.81 -11.57 11.96
#